data_21de3aee2ca119960651184790533822
#
_entry.id   21de3aee2ca119960651184790533822
#
_cell.length_a   1.000
_cell.length_b   1.000
_cell.length_c   1.000
_cell.angle_alpha   90.00
_cell.angle_beta   90.00
_cell.angle_gamma   90.00
#
_symmetry.space_group_name_H-M   'P 1'
#
loop_
_entity.id
_entity.type
_entity.pdbx_description
1 polymer ?
#
loop_
_entity_poly.entity_id
_entity_poly.type
_entity_poly.pdbx_seq_one_letter_code
_entity_poly.pdbx_strand_id
1 'polypeptide(L)'
;MSGRIFLAVIFLTFVAATASAKTRVAEFKGSGNTTTAIFRVESPWVIDWRLDGDYEHMMGLEITLIEAKTGKHVGRVLYTKRRGNGVKLFHTAGLYQLRVSSTLARWTVKIDQLTREEAELYTAKGSN
;
A
#
# COMPACT_ATOMS: atom_id res chain seq x y z
N MET A 1 19.08 -58.43 -10.31
CA MET A 1 18.96 -57.78 -10.00
C MET A 1 18.42 -56.84 -10.19
N SER A 2 17.83 -56.28 -9.97
CA SER A 2 17.23 -55.39 -10.25
C SER A 2 17.22 -54.44 -9.44
N GLY A 3 17.78 -53.66 -9.53
CA GLY A 3 17.85 -52.62 -8.73
C GLY A 3 16.74 -51.78 -8.74
N ARG A 4 15.95 -51.71 -7.97
CA ARG A 4 14.95 -51.08 -7.95
C ARG A 4 15.01 -50.04 -7.16
N ILE A 5 15.03 -48.98 -7.52
CA ILE A 5 15.13 -47.94 -6.88
C ILE A 5 13.91 -47.34 -6.69
N PHE A 6 13.53 -47.12 -5.61
CA PHE A 6 12.51 -46.51 -5.30
C PHE A 6 12.73 -45.23 -5.06
N LEU A 7 12.45 -44.39 -5.77
CA LEU A 7 12.31 -43.13 -5.60
C LEU A 7 11.25 -42.89 -4.72
N ALA A 8 11.47 -42.69 -3.56
CA ALA A 8 10.54 -42.14 -2.69
C ALA A 8 10.39 -40.73 -3.07
N VAL A 9 9.44 -40.43 -3.77
CA VAL A 9 9.15 -39.11 -4.07
C VAL A 9 8.51 -38.53 -2.86
N ILE A 10 9.25 -37.77 -2.19
CA ILE A 10 8.75 -37.12 -1.08
C ILE A 10 8.10 -35.91 -1.61
N PHE A 11 6.84 -35.85 -1.57
CA PHE A 11 6.16 -34.73 -1.86
C PHE A 11 6.18 -33.90 -0.68
N LEU A 12 7.00 -32.98 -0.67
CA LEU A 12 6.87 -31.89 0.18
C LEU A 12 5.70 -31.12 -0.26
N THR A 13 4.60 -31.40 0.27
CA THR A 13 3.53 -30.49 0.14
C THR A 13 3.85 -29.35 1.01
N PHE A 14 4.27 -28.31 0.42
CA PHE A 14 4.27 -27.11 1.07
C PHE A 14 2.87 -26.68 1.14
N VAL A 15 2.29 -26.91 2.17
CA VAL A 15 1.16 -26.10 2.51
C VAL A 15 1.79 -24.83 2.94
N ALA A 16 2.04 -24.01 2.02
CA ALA A 16 2.32 -22.67 2.37
C ALA A 16 1.09 -22.18 3.05
N ALA A 17 1.16 -22.09 4.31
CA ALA A 17 0.22 -21.28 4.99
C ALA A 17 0.27 -19.98 4.25
N THR A 18 -0.70 -19.70 3.48
CA THR A 18 -0.83 -18.44 2.89
C THR A 18 -1.16 -17.50 3.99
N ALA A 19 -0.16 -17.10 4.70
CA ALA A 19 -0.27 -15.84 5.31
C ALA A 19 -0.64 -14.94 4.17
N SER A 20 -1.80 -14.36 4.25
CA SER A 20 -2.26 -13.45 3.29
C SER A 20 -1.27 -12.33 3.18
N ALA A 21 -0.27 -12.52 2.40
CA ALA A 21 0.69 -11.48 2.18
C ALA A 21 0.06 -10.49 1.24
N LYS A 22 -0.14 -9.28 1.72
CA LYS A 22 -0.52 -8.20 0.86
C LYS A 22 0.43 -8.18 -0.31
N THR A 23 -0.09 -8.02 -1.50
CA THR A 23 0.75 -7.90 -2.68
C THR A 23 1.12 -6.44 -2.88
N ARG A 24 2.41 -6.12 -2.81
CA ARG A 24 2.86 -4.76 -3.02
C ARG A 24 2.73 -4.38 -4.48
N VAL A 25 1.96 -3.33 -4.76
CA VAL A 25 1.78 -2.80 -6.11
C VAL A 25 2.82 -1.73 -6.40
N ALA A 26 3.07 -0.85 -5.46
CA ALA A 26 4.02 0.24 -5.63
C ALA A 26 4.50 0.77 -4.29
N GLU A 27 5.66 1.36 -4.29
CA GLU A 27 6.20 2.03 -3.11
C GLU A 27 6.86 3.32 -3.56
N PHE A 28 6.53 4.41 -2.90
CA PHE A 28 7.07 5.72 -3.22
C PHE A 28 7.69 6.34 -1.98
N LYS A 29 8.81 7.00 -2.14
CA LYS A 29 9.50 7.69 -1.05
C LYS A 29 9.94 9.07 -1.52
N GLY A 30 9.95 10.01 -0.64
CA GLY A 30 10.41 11.34 -0.98
C GLY A 30 10.48 12.28 0.21
N SER A 31 10.92 13.49 -0.08
CA SER A 31 11.04 14.52 0.94
C SER A 31 10.50 15.87 0.48
N GLY A 32 9.75 15.91 -0.57
CA GLY A 32 9.19 17.15 -1.12
C GLY A 32 7.91 16.88 -1.88
N ASN A 33 7.52 17.82 -2.69
CA ASN A 33 6.31 17.71 -3.49
C ASN A 33 6.57 16.86 -4.72
N THR A 34 5.65 15.98 -5.04
CA THR A 34 5.76 15.15 -6.24
C THR A 34 4.41 14.58 -6.65
N THR A 35 4.32 14.21 -7.92
CA THR A 35 3.23 13.37 -8.40
C THR A 35 3.86 12.02 -8.72
N THR A 36 3.32 10.95 -8.19
CA THR A 36 3.90 9.63 -8.35
C THR A 36 3.69 9.08 -9.76
N ALA A 37 4.40 8.00 -10.07
CA ALA A 37 4.11 7.22 -11.25
C ALA A 37 2.70 6.62 -11.14
N ILE A 38 2.14 6.27 -12.27
CA ILE A 38 0.82 5.67 -12.32
C ILE A 38 0.88 4.24 -11.80
N PHE A 39 -0.09 3.85 -11.00
CA PHE A 39 -0.21 2.48 -10.54
C PHE A 39 -1.62 1.96 -10.81
N ARG A 40 -1.72 0.66 -11.00
CA ARG A 40 -3.00 0.00 -11.24
C ARG A 40 -3.39 -0.84 -10.03
N VAL A 41 -4.61 -0.71 -9.58
CA VAL A 41 -5.13 -1.47 -8.46
C VAL A 41 -6.51 -2.06 -8.77
N GLU A 42 -6.78 -3.18 -8.15
CA GLU A 42 -8.11 -3.77 -8.16
C GLU A 42 -8.71 -3.52 -6.77
N SER A 43 -10.00 -3.69 -6.63
CA SER A 43 -10.65 -3.56 -5.33
C SER A 43 -10.55 -4.88 -4.55
N PRO A 44 -10.26 -4.87 -3.28
CA PRO A 44 -9.88 -3.71 -2.44
C PRO A 44 -8.38 -3.50 -2.38
N TRP A 45 -7.98 -2.31 -2.03
CA TRP A 45 -6.57 -1.97 -1.90
C TRP A 45 -6.35 -0.93 -0.80
N VAL A 46 -5.12 -0.77 -0.38
CA VAL A 46 -4.83 0.09 0.75
C VAL A 46 -3.63 0.99 0.47
N ILE A 47 -3.68 2.19 0.99
CA ILE A 47 -2.54 3.08 1.04
C ILE A 47 -2.00 3.05 2.48
N ASP A 48 -0.74 2.67 2.60
CA ASP A 48 -0.04 2.62 3.88
C ASP A 48 1.00 3.73 3.84
N TRP A 49 0.87 4.72 4.70
CA TRP A 49 1.74 5.89 4.67
C TRP A 49 2.52 6.06 5.96
N ARG A 50 3.67 6.67 5.83
CA ARG A 50 4.52 7.00 6.97
C ARG A 50 5.11 8.38 6.77
N LEU A 51 5.07 9.19 7.80
CA LEU A 51 5.66 10.51 7.80
C LEU A 51 6.69 10.60 8.92
N ASP A 52 7.88 11.05 8.57
CA ASP A 52 8.95 11.30 9.53
C ASP A 52 9.56 12.67 9.24
N GLY A 53 10.21 13.25 10.21
CA GLY A 53 10.86 14.54 10.07
C GLY A 53 11.43 15.01 11.39
N ASP A 54 12.27 16.03 11.29
CA ASP A 54 13.01 16.53 12.45
C ASP A 54 12.38 17.75 13.11
N TYR A 55 11.41 18.35 12.42
CA TYR A 55 10.82 19.60 12.90
C TYR A 55 9.34 19.48 13.18
N GLU A 56 9.00 18.87 14.31
CA GLU A 56 7.61 18.76 14.69
C GLU A 56 6.97 20.14 14.73
N HIS A 57 5.74 20.25 14.36
CA HIS A 57 4.98 21.49 14.24
C HIS A 57 5.28 22.34 12.99
N MET A 58 6.39 22.05 12.30
CA MET A 58 6.72 22.77 11.07
C MET A 58 6.61 21.86 9.85
N MET A 59 6.43 20.58 10.07
CA MET A 59 6.33 19.61 8.98
C MET A 59 4.89 19.46 8.53
N GLY A 60 4.72 18.96 7.35
CA GLY A 60 3.38 18.69 6.81
C GLY A 60 3.41 17.69 5.69
N LEU A 61 2.32 16.95 5.56
CA LEU A 61 2.11 16.02 4.46
C LEU A 61 0.66 16.04 4.04
N GLU A 62 0.44 16.24 2.77
CA GLU A 62 -0.89 16.09 2.19
C GLU A 62 -0.78 15.16 0.99
N ILE A 63 -1.62 14.16 0.94
CA ILE A 63 -1.67 13.22 -0.18
C ILE A 63 -3.07 13.25 -0.77
N THR A 64 -3.15 13.43 -2.08
CA THR A 64 -4.40 13.44 -2.84
C THR A 64 -4.37 12.32 -3.86
N LEU A 65 -5.45 11.58 -3.97
CA LEU A 65 -5.61 10.53 -4.97
C LEU A 65 -6.16 11.14 -6.26
N ILE A 66 -5.52 10.85 -7.37
CA ILE A 66 -5.88 11.38 -8.68
C ILE A 66 -6.12 10.22 -9.63
N GLU A 67 -7.18 10.31 -10.41
CA GLU A 67 -7.44 9.34 -11.46
C GLU A 67 -6.49 9.63 -12.60
N ALA A 68 -5.67 8.67 -12.97
CA ALA A 68 -4.58 8.91 -13.92
C ALA A 68 -5.02 9.27 -15.33
N LYS A 69 -6.13 8.70 -15.78
CA LYS A 69 -6.58 8.94 -17.16
C LYS A 69 -7.11 10.34 -17.38
N THR A 70 -7.76 10.90 -16.40
CA THR A 70 -8.47 12.18 -16.56
C THR A 70 -7.81 13.31 -15.78
N GLY A 71 -6.96 13.00 -14.83
CA GLY A 71 -6.41 13.98 -13.92
C GLY A 71 -7.41 14.43 -12.86
N LYS A 72 -8.55 13.75 -12.77
CA LYS A 72 -9.58 14.14 -11.83
C LYS A 72 -9.18 13.81 -10.40
N HIS A 73 -9.41 14.77 -9.51
CA HIS A 73 -9.18 14.53 -8.09
C HIS A 73 -10.24 13.60 -7.55
N VAL A 74 -9.81 12.48 -7.00
CA VAL A 74 -10.72 11.55 -6.35
C VAL A 74 -10.98 12.01 -4.92
N GLY A 75 -9.95 12.46 -4.24
CA GLY A 75 -10.10 12.99 -2.91
C GLY A 75 -8.80 13.04 -2.13
N ARG A 76 -8.86 13.69 -0.99
CA ARG A 76 -7.72 13.76 -0.10
C ARG A 76 -7.59 12.43 0.64
N VAL A 77 -6.42 11.84 0.59
CA VAL A 77 -6.13 10.63 1.32
C VAL A 77 -5.74 10.97 2.75
N LEU A 78 -4.94 12.02 2.91
CA LEU A 78 -4.33 12.32 4.18
C LEU A 78 -3.90 13.77 4.24
N TYR A 79 -4.01 14.35 5.42
CA TYR A 79 -3.38 15.61 5.75
C TYR A 79 -2.93 15.54 7.19
N THR A 80 -1.64 15.71 7.43
CA THR A 80 -1.11 15.66 8.79
C THR A 80 0.08 16.60 8.95
N LYS A 81 0.28 17.09 10.14
CA LYS A 81 1.43 17.91 10.48
C LYS A 81 2.32 17.22 11.52
N ARG A 82 2.05 15.96 11.81
CA ARG A 82 2.78 15.22 12.83
C ARG A 82 3.40 13.96 12.27
N ARG A 83 4.53 13.56 12.82
CA ARG A 83 5.10 12.25 12.53
C ARG A 83 4.07 11.18 12.84
N GLY A 84 4.10 10.14 12.08
CA GLY A 84 3.18 9.03 12.30
C GLY A 84 3.04 8.15 11.08
N ASN A 85 2.08 7.27 11.15
CA ASN A 85 1.75 6.39 10.05
C ASN A 85 0.28 6.06 10.09
N GLY A 86 -0.22 5.52 9.03
CA GLY A 86 -1.61 5.09 8.97
C GLY A 86 -1.89 4.35 7.69
N VAL A 87 -3.10 3.85 7.60
CA VAL A 87 -3.58 3.14 6.43
C VAL A 87 -4.95 3.65 6.04
N LYS A 88 -5.23 3.63 4.75
CA LYS A 88 -6.56 3.96 4.26
C LYS A 88 -6.97 2.94 3.22
N LEU A 89 -8.16 2.38 3.40
CA LEU A 89 -8.72 1.35 2.56
C LEU A 89 -9.56 1.94 1.44
N PHE A 90 -9.43 1.39 0.24
CA PHE A 90 -10.19 1.81 -0.92
C PHE A 90 -10.86 0.62 -1.58
N HIS A 91 -12.03 0.86 -2.15
CA HIS A 91 -12.82 -0.17 -2.80
C HIS A 91 -13.01 0.05 -4.30
N THR A 92 -12.32 1.01 -4.88
CA THR A 92 -12.49 1.37 -6.28
C THR A 92 -11.25 1.00 -7.08
N ALA A 93 -11.39 0.12 -8.04
CA ALA A 93 -10.31 -0.28 -8.93
C ALA A 93 -9.99 0.84 -9.92
N GLY A 94 -8.81 0.85 -10.47
CA GLY A 94 -8.45 1.79 -11.52
C GLY A 94 -6.97 2.08 -11.63
N LEU A 95 -6.67 3.10 -12.43
CA LEU A 95 -5.33 3.62 -12.61
C LEU A 95 -5.26 4.95 -11.89
N TYR A 96 -4.34 5.06 -10.98
CA TYR A 96 -4.24 6.23 -10.12
C TYR A 96 -2.81 6.77 -10.03
N GLN A 97 -2.72 7.97 -9.53
CA GLN A 97 -1.48 8.61 -9.13
C GLN A 97 -1.74 9.30 -7.80
N LEU A 98 -0.70 9.55 -7.05
CA LEU A 98 -0.81 10.34 -5.83
C LEU A 98 -0.10 11.67 -6.07
N ARG A 99 -0.75 12.74 -5.67
CA ARG A 99 -0.10 14.04 -5.59
C ARG A 99 0.29 14.23 -4.13
N VAL A 100 1.57 14.39 -3.91
CA VAL A 100 2.13 14.53 -2.57
C VAL A 100 2.66 15.94 -2.40
N SER A 101 2.21 16.61 -1.34
CA SER A 101 2.71 17.91 -0.96
C SER A 101 3.29 17.77 0.43
N SER A 102 4.56 18.04 0.61
CA SER A 102 5.18 17.89 1.91
C SER A 102 6.13 19.04 2.22
N THR A 103 6.26 19.34 3.52
CA THR A 103 7.13 20.38 4.02
C THR A 103 7.98 19.82 5.13
N LEU A 104 9.30 19.95 5.00
CA LEU A 104 10.26 19.55 6.04
C LEU A 104 10.04 18.12 6.55
N ALA A 105 9.71 17.22 5.65
CA ALA A 105 9.32 15.87 6.02
C ALA A 105 9.85 14.83 5.04
N ARG A 106 10.04 13.63 5.55
CA ARG A 106 10.37 12.46 4.74
C ARG A 106 9.16 11.55 4.78
N TRP A 107 8.69 11.12 3.64
CA TRP A 107 7.49 10.30 3.57
C TRP A 107 7.73 9.01 2.78
N THR A 108 6.98 7.99 3.16
CA THR A 108 6.94 6.71 2.45
C THR A 108 5.48 6.34 2.27
N VAL A 109 5.13 5.93 1.08
CA VAL A 109 3.78 5.48 0.77
C VAL A 109 3.85 4.14 0.07
N LYS A 110 3.12 3.18 0.57
CA LYS A 110 3.06 1.84 -0.01
C LYS A 110 1.65 1.58 -0.49
N ILE A 111 1.53 1.06 -1.69
CA ILE A 111 0.24 0.69 -2.27
C ILE A 111 0.17 -0.82 -2.26
N ASP A 112 -0.76 -1.37 -1.52
CA ASP A 112 -0.90 -2.81 -1.40
C ASP A 112 -2.25 -3.29 -1.90
N GLN A 113 -2.22 -4.34 -2.70
CA GLN A 113 -3.42 -5.01 -3.17
C GLN A 113 -3.86 -5.97 -2.07
N LEU A 114 -5.13 -6.00 -1.77
CA LEU A 114 -5.67 -6.87 -0.73
C LEU A 114 -6.63 -7.90 -1.31
N THR A 115 -6.80 -8.99 -0.59
CA THR A 115 -7.90 -9.91 -0.83
C THR A 115 -9.11 -9.36 -0.06
N ARG A 116 -10.27 -9.92 -0.33
CA ARG A 116 -11.48 -9.51 0.39
C ARG A 116 -11.35 -9.79 1.90
N GLU A 117 -10.75 -10.92 2.24
CA GLU A 117 -10.56 -11.29 3.64
C GLU A 117 -9.60 -10.34 4.34
N GLU A 118 -8.55 -9.93 3.67
CA GLU A 118 -7.60 -8.97 4.22
C GLU A 118 -8.26 -7.62 4.44
N ALA A 119 -9.13 -7.21 3.52
CA ALA A 119 -9.84 -5.94 3.64
C ALA A 119 -10.74 -5.90 4.87
N GLU A 120 -11.31 -7.03 5.24
CA GLU A 120 -12.15 -7.10 6.42
C GLU A 120 -11.37 -6.78 7.69
N LEU A 121 -10.10 -7.15 7.74
CA LEU A 121 -9.26 -6.83 8.89
C LEU A 121 -9.08 -5.34 9.05
N TYR A 122 -8.93 -4.63 7.94
CA TYR A 122 -8.78 -3.17 7.99
C TYR A 122 -10.09 -2.50 8.38
N THR A 123 -11.20 -3.01 7.89
CA THR A 123 -12.51 -2.46 8.22
C THR A 123 -12.82 -2.62 9.71
N ALA A 124 -12.53 -3.79 10.26
CA ALA A 124 -12.79 -4.05 11.66
C ALA A 124 -12.00 -3.14 12.59
N LYS A 125 -10.80 -2.76 12.15
CA LYS A 125 -9.98 -1.88 12.95
C LYS A 125 -10.30 -0.44 12.75
N GLY A 126 -10.77 -0.09 11.59
CA GLY A 126 -11.01 1.29 11.21
C GLY A 126 -12.44 1.73 11.34
N SER A 127 -13.29 0.95 11.94
CA SER A 127 -14.66 1.33 12.01
C SER A 127 -14.85 2.37 13.09
N ASN A 128 -14.55 3.54 12.78
CA ASN A 128 -14.89 4.66 13.66
C ASN A 128 -15.87 5.55 12.95
#